data_c51dc4549b3ff503e6998d04bcc11217
#
_entry.id   c51dc4549b3ff503e6998d04bcc11217
#
_cell.length_a   1.000
_cell.length_b   1.000
_cell.length_c   1.000
_cell.angle_alpha   90.00
_cell.angle_beta   90.00
_cell.angle_gamma   90.00
#
_symmetry.space_group_name_H-M   'P 1'
#
loop_
_entity.id
_entity.type
_entity.pdbx_description
1 polymer ?
#
loop_
_entity_poly.entity_id
_entity_poly.type
_entity_poly.pdbx_seq_one_letter_code
_entity_poly.pdbx_strand_id
1 'polypeptide(L)'
;MTTSTKRRGLVARFFITLWSILTWTRVAFFNLLFVLIILIVVIALRSGGDRPLPDNFALRIAPAGILVDQRSYVDPATFLLSSEDPAETETVVREVVDAIHHATVDQRVGTIVLELDKLYGGGISKMQEIGEALEHFKSSGKTIIALADNYTQDQYYLASYADHIYLNDMGSVLLTGYGRYGNYFKSALDKLDVNFHIFRSGKYKDAVEPLLRDDMSEESREHNQELVNQLWEIYTRDVETRRNLPRGAITGYINNMGQALSQAGGDSATLSVRAGLVDQLASRGMIHRELIEQVGHSAEGDFYNGVGVRSYLADINRFKMPSPDKVGLLVAAGNIVDGRQPDGTIGSETFLEMLRGIRDDSSIKALVIRIDSGGGSAFASEVIRAEINSVRATGKPVYISMGSVAASGGYWMATGGDEIWATPATITGSIGVFGAFPTLEKSLARLGVYTDGVGTTNLAGSLRLDRELSPEAAAILQTGVDNIYQRFIQLVAESRNADAEDIDRVAQGHVWSGISALELGLVDKLGNLNDVIAAAAEKAGLSQYSVQLVTQPLSPKEVLIRQILGESAKTWVPQGLVQSFSSLKNWQNFSPLGKTLQILESMNDPQSVYATCLDCVAP
;
A
#
# COMPACT_ATOMS: atom_id res chain seq x y z
N MET A 1 -73.53 -28.94 39.77
CA MET A 1 -72.92 -27.81 39.07
C MET A 1 -72.14 -28.38 37.88
N THR A 2 -72.71 -28.34 36.70
CA THR A 2 -72.11 -28.85 35.45
C THR A 2 -71.33 -27.69 34.78
N THR A 3 -70.02 -27.79 34.75
CA THR A 3 -69.15 -26.84 34.05
C THR A 3 -69.23 -27.09 32.54
N SER A 4 -69.94 -26.19 31.81
CA SER A 4 -70.00 -26.17 30.37
C SER A 4 -68.62 -25.75 29.77
N THR A 5 -67.91 -26.67 29.23
CA THR A 5 -66.70 -26.39 28.44
C THR A 5 -67.13 -25.86 27.04
N LYS A 6 -67.08 -24.55 26.88
CA LYS A 6 -67.29 -23.88 25.57
C LYS A 6 -66.24 -24.39 24.60
N ARG A 7 -66.63 -25.18 23.57
CA ARG A 7 -65.77 -25.64 22.46
C ARG A 7 -65.31 -24.39 21.65
N ARG A 8 -64.04 -24.07 21.69
CA ARG A 8 -63.42 -23.02 20.89
C ARG A 8 -63.64 -23.30 19.40
N GLY A 9 -64.09 -22.27 18.64
CA GLY A 9 -64.38 -22.41 17.21
C GLY A 9 -63.13 -22.79 16.41
N LEU A 10 -63.31 -23.40 15.22
CA LEU A 10 -62.23 -23.86 14.32
C LEU A 10 -61.17 -22.78 14.01
N VAL A 11 -61.59 -21.54 13.82
CA VAL A 11 -60.70 -20.40 13.57
C VAL A 11 -59.78 -20.10 14.78
N ALA A 12 -60.32 -20.14 16.01
CA ALA A 12 -59.52 -19.93 17.21
C ALA A 12 -58.48 -21.04 17.43
N ARG A 13 -58.82 -22.30 17.08
CA ARG A 13 -57.87 -23.42 17.13
C ARG A 13 -56.78 -23.26 16.10
N PHE A 14 -57.09 -22.80 14.86
CA PHE A 14 -56.11 -22.55 13.83
C PHE A 14 -55.05 -21.51 14.26
N PHE A 15 -55.49 -20.36 14.79
CA PHE A 15 -54.57 -19.32 15.26
C PHE A 15 -53.73 -19.75 16.47
N ILE A 16 -54.29 -20.52 17.41
CA ILE A 16 -53.53 -21.07 18.54
C ILE A 16 -52.46 -22.07 18.06
N THR A 17 -52.80 -22.92 17.10
CA THR A 17 -51.83 -23.90 16.55
C THR A 17 -50.71 -23.17 15.77
N LEU A 18 -51.09 -22.18 14.94
CA LEU A 18 -50.13 -21.35 14.20
C LEU A 18 -49.19 -20.60 15.16
N TRP A 19 -49.74 -20.00 16.22
CA TRP A 19 -48.94 -19.34 17.24
C TRP A 19 -48.02 -20.27 18.01
N SER A 20 -48.49 -21.48 18.30
CA SER A 20 -47.67 -22.52 18.96
C SER A 20 -46.53 -22.98 18.06
N ILE A 21 -46.76 -23.19 16.75
CA ILE A 21 -45.73 -23.54 15.78
C ILE A 21 -44.70 -22.41 15.69
N LEU A 22 -45.13 -21.16 15.56
CA LEU A 22 -44.26 -19.99 15.47
C LEU A 22 -43.41 -19.80 16.74
N THR A 23 -44.01 -20.05 17.91
CA THR A 23 -43.30 -19.97 19.19
C THR A 23 -42.29 -21.11 19.30
N TRP A 24 -42.66 -22.32 18.91
CA TRP A 24 -41.76 -23.47 18.96
C TRP A 24 -40.59 -23.33 18.00
N THR A 25 -40.81 -22.89 16.75
CA THR A 25 -39.74 -22.60 15.78
C THR A 25 -38.80 -21.50 16.28
N ARG A 26 -39.34 -20.44 16.88
CA ARG A 26 -38.52 -19.38 17.47
C ARG A 26 -37.64 -19.91 18.60
N VAL A 27 -38.21 -20.66 19.54
CA VAL A 27 -37.46 -21.24 20.66
C VAL A 27 -36.42 -22.24 20.18
N ALA A 28 -36.78 -23.11 19.22
CA ALA A 28 -35.85 -24.04 18.61
C ALA A 28 -34.68 -23.34 17.91
N PHE A 29 -34.96 -22.26 17.17
CA PHE A 29 -33.95 -21.45 16.48
C PHE A 29 -32.98 -20.78 17.49
N PHE A 30 -33.49 -20.15 18.53
CA PHE A 30 -32.64 -19.51 19.54
C PHE A 30 -31.83 -20.52 20.36
N ASN A 31 -32.39 -21.68 20.68
CA ASN A 31 -31.64 -22.75 21.36
C ASN A 31 -30.55 -23.33 20.46
N LEU A 32 -30.82 -23.52 19.16
CA LEU A 32 -29.81 -23.98 18.21
C LEU A 32 -28.70 -22.95 18.03
N LEU A 33 -29.05 -21.66 17.93
CA LEU A 33 -28.11 -20.54 17.87
C LEU A 33 -27.25 -20.49 19.13
N PHE A 34 -27.82 -20.68 20.33
CA PHE A 34 -27.11 -20.71 21.59
C PHE A 34 -26.11 -21.86 21.67
N VAL A 35 -26.54 -23.07 21.26
CA VAL A 35 -25.64 -24.24 21.21
C VAL A 35 -24.51 -24.01 20.19
N LEU A 36 -24.81 -23.40 19.03
CA LEU A 36 -23.82 -23.03 18.03
C LEU A 36 -22.80 -22.04 18.59
N ILE A 37 -23.26 -21.02 19.31
CA ILE A 37 -22.37 -20.03 19.96
C ILE A 37 -21.47 -20.71 21.00
N ILE A 38 -22.03 -21.60 21.84
CA ILE A 38 -21.23 -22.37 22.80
C ILE A 38 -20.19 -23.25 22.07
N LEU A 39 -20.58 -23.91 21.01
CA LEU A 39 -19.68 -24.73 20.20
C LEU A 39 -18.53 -23.90 19.62
N ILE A 40 -18.84 -22.72 19.07
CA ILE A 40 -17.85 -21.78 18.55
C ILE A 40 -16.90 -21.34 19.67
N VAL A 41 -17.43 -20.98 20.85
CA VAL A 41 -16.61 -20.59 22.01
C VAL A 41 -15.72 -21.74 22.48
N VAL A 42 -16.24 -22.96 22.54
CA VAL A 42 -15.45 -24.15 22.91
C VAL A 42 -14.36 -24.46 21.89
N ILE A 43 -14.68 -24.34 20.60
CA ILE A 43 -13.69 -24.48 19.51
C ILE A 43 -12.63 -23.39 19.62
N ALA A 44 -13.02 -22.14 19.79
CA ALA A 44 -12.10 -21.01 19.95
C ALA A 44 -11.17 -21.17 21.17
N LEU A 45 -11.72 -21.63 22.30
CA LEU A 45 -10.93 -21.94 23.50
C LEU A 45 -9.97 -23.12 23.33
N ARG A 46 -10.33 -24.10 22.48
CA ARG A 46 -9.45 -25.24 22.15
C ARG A 46 -8.43 -24.92 21.05
N SER A 47 -8.77 -24.03 20.12
CA SER A 47 -7.87 -23.60 19.05
C SER A 47 -6.83 -22.57 19.53
N GLY A 48 -7.08 -21.90 20.67
CA GLY A 48 -6.23 -20.84 21.23
C GLY A 48 -5.02 -21.32 22.04
N GLY A 49 -4.70 -22.59 22.05
CA GLY A 49 -3.47 -23.11 22.63
C GLY A 49 -2.30 -22.98 21.65
N ASP A 50 -1.70 -21.79 21.55
CA ASP A 50 -0.43 -21.60 20.82
C ASP A 50 0.59 -22.61 21.38
N ARG A 51 1.00 -23.56 20.56
CA ARG A 51 2.09 -24.46 20.92
C ARG A 51 3.35 -23.62 21.12
N PRO A 52 4.16 -23.87 22.16
CA PRO A 52 5.42 -23.17 22.31
C PRO A 52 6.26 -23.40 21.04
N LEU A 53 6.98 -22.36 20.62
CA LEU A 53 7.88 -22.50 19.47
C LEU A 53 8.96 -23.53 19.77
N PRO A 54 9.45 -24.22 18.74
CA PRO A 54 10.57 -25.16 18.89
C PRO A 54 11.86 -24.48 19.37
N ASP A 55 12.76 -25.26 19.97
CA ASP A 55 14.05 -24.76 20.45
C ASP A 55 15.06 -24.47 19.30
N ASN A 56 14.82 -25.04 18.11
CA ASN A 56 15.60 -24.80 16.90
C ASN A 56 14.68 -24.78 15.70
N PHE A 57 14.65 -23.69 14.95
CA PHE A 57 13.81 -23.55 13.76
C PHE A 57 14.38 -22.54 12.76
N ALA A 58 13.91 -22.62 11.52
CA ALA A 58 14.11 -21.61 10.51
C ALA A 58 12.98 -20.56 10.58
N LEU A 59 13.33 -19.26 10.59
CA LEU A 59 12.33 -18.22 10.39
C LEU A 59 11.95 -18.19 8.90
N ARG A 60 10.71 -18.58 8.62
CA ARG A 60 10.16 -18.63 7.27
C ARG A 60 9.55 -17.28 6.93
N ILE A 61 10.14 -16.59 5.97
CA ILE A 61 9.65 -15.33 5.41
C ILE A 61 9.07 -15.63 4.03
N ALA A 62 7.76 -15.71 3.96
CA ALA A 62 7.01 -16.02 2.74
C ALA A 62 6.03 -14.89 2.42
N PRO A 63 6.53 -13.74 1.92
CA PRO A 63 5.68 -12.62 1.58
C PRO A 63 4.72 -12.99 0.45
N ALA A 64 3.47 -12.57 0.58
CA ALA A 64 2.44 -12.81 -0.42
C ALA A 64 1.80 -11.49 -0.85
N GLY A 65 1.41 -11.40 -2.11
CA GLY A 65 0.83 -10.20 -2.69
C GLY A 65 1.84 -9.06 -2.81
N ILE A 66 1.43 -7.87 -2.46
CA ILE A 66 2.27 -6.66 -2.49
C ILE A 66 2.79 -6.30 -1.09
N LEU A 67 3.98 -5.69 -1.05
CA LEU A 67 4.52 -5.12 0.19
C LEU A 67 3.83 -3.80 0.49
N VAL A 68 3.29 -3.66 1.70
CA VAL A 68 2.56 -2.47 2.15
C VAL A 68 3.09 -1.97 3.49
N ASP A 69 2.91 -0.68 3.76
CA ASP A 69 3.21 -0.09 5.08
C ASP A 69 2.07 -0.34 6.09
N GLN A 70 0.84 -0.45 5.59
CA GLN A 70 -0.36 -0.80 6.36
C GLN A 70 -1.33 -1.56 5.46
N ARG A 71 -2.02 -2.57 6.00
CA ARG A 71 -3.06 -3.29 5.25
C ARG A 71 -4.23 -2.40 4.90
N SER A 72 -4.73 -2.57 3.68
CA SER A 72 -5.95 -1.92 3.22
C SER A 72 -7.17 -2.44 3.99
N TYR A 73 -8.15 -1.57 4.18
CA TYR A 73 -9.42 -1.97 4.77
C TYR A 73 -10.17 -2.94 3.87
N VAL A 74 -10.60 -4.04 4.44
CA VAL A 74 -11.51 -4.99 3.78
C VAL A 74 -12.84 -4.98 4.52
N ASP A 75 -13.90 -4.60 3.82
CA ASP A 75 -15.26 -4.66 4.38
C ASP A 75 -15.57 -6.09 4.87
N PRO A 76 -16.04 -6.26 6.14
CA PRO A 76 -16.30 -7.58 6.70
C PRO A 76 -17.26 -8.46 5.89
N ALA A 77 -18.23 -7.86 5.19
CA ALA A 77 -19.14 -8.62 4.33
C ALA A 77 -18.41 -9.10 3.07
N THR A 78 -17.56 -8.27 2.49
CA THR A 78 -16.69 -8.64 1.37
C THR A 78 -15.67 -9.71 1.79
N PHE A 79 -15.11 -9.61 3.00
CA PHE A 79 -14.20 -10.61 3.57
C PHE A 79 -14.85 -12.00 3.68
N LEU A 80 -16.12 -12.08 4.11
CA LEU A 80 -16.87 -13.34 4.20
C LEU A 80 -17.21 -13.93 2.84
N LEU A 81 -17.38 -13.08 1.82
CA LEU A 81 -17.76 -13.49 0.46
C LEU A 81 -16.54 -13.67 -0.46
N SER A 82 -15.34 -13.23 -0.06
CA SER A 82 -14.11 -13.42 -0.83
C SER A 82 -13.46 -14.75 -0.48
N SER A 83 -13.00 -15.46 -1.50
CA SER A 83 -12.15 -16.67 -1.33
C SER A 83 -10.70 -16.31 -0.98
N GLU A 84 -10.32 -15.04 -1.10
CA GLU A 84 -8.97 -14.56 -0.88
C GLU A 84 -8.78 -14.10 0.58
N ASP A 85 -7.69 -14.53 1.19
CA ASP A 85 -7.26 -14.01 2.50
C ASP A 85 -6.52 -12.69 2.28
N PRO A 86 -6.88 -11.57 2.93
CA PRO A 86 -6.10 -10.34 2.87
C PRO A 86 -4.61 -10.54 3.22
N ALA A 87 -4.31 -11.55 4.03
CA ALA A 87 -2.93 -11.93 4.32
C ALA A 87 -2.19 -12.60 3.14
N GLU A 88 -2.92 -13.03 2.11
CA GLU A 88 -2.34 -13.57 0.86
C GLU A 88 -2.21 -12.50 -0.23
N THR A 89 -2.80 -11.31 -0.04
CA THR A 89 -2.76 -10.21 -1.00
C THR A 89 -1.85 -9.07 -0.58
N GLU A 90 -1.56 -8.93 0.71
CA GLU A 90 -0.72 -7.84 1.25
C GLU A 90 0.18 -8.33 2.38
N THR A 91 1.47 -8.01 2.29
CA THR A 91 2.47 -8.26 3.35
C THR A 91 2.94 -6.94 3.94
N VAL A 92 2.78 -6.76 5.26
CA VAL A 92 3.22 -5.55 5.97
C VAL A 92 4.74 -5.62 6.18
N VAL A 93 5.46 -4.66 5.60
CA VAL A 93 6.94 -4.59 5.66
C VAL A 93 7.45 -4.59 7.09
N ARG A 94 6.85 -3.78 7.96
CA ARG A 94 7.25 -3.68 9.36
C ARG A 94 7.14 -5.00 10.11
N GLU A 95 6.11 -5.83 9.87
CA GLU A 95 6.01 -7.15 10.50
C GLU A 95 7.20 -8.04 10.10
N VAL A 96 7.63 -7.99 8.84
CA VAL A 96 8.78 -8.74 8.35
C VAL A 96 10.08 -8.22 8.96
N VAL A 97 10.29 -6.92 8.95
CA VAL A 97 11.48 -6.25 9.50
C VAL A 97 11.61 -6.51 11.00
N ASP A 98 10.53 -6.35 11.77
CA ASP A 98 10.50 -6.61 13.21
C ASP A 98 10.85 -8.08 13.51
N ALA A 99 10.30 -9.03 12.73
CA ALA A 99 10.63 -10.46 12.88
C ALA A 99 12.12 -10.74 12.62
N ILE A 100 12.70 -10.15 11.58
CA ILE A 100 14.12 -10.31 11.26
C ILE A 100 15.01 -9.75 12.37
N HIS A 101 14.72 -8.54 12.87
CA HIS A 101 15.47 -7.93 13.96
C HIS A 101 15.43 -8.76 15.24
N HIS A 102 14.27 -9.29 15.61
CA HIS A 102 14.18 -10.21 16.75
C HIS A 102 14.94 -11.51 16.52
N ALA A 103 14.86 -12.08 15.31
CA ALA A 103 15.57 -13.29 14.94
C ALA A 103 17.11 -13.15 15.02
N THR A 104 17.62 -11.94 14.83
CA THR A 104 19.07 -11.65 14.91
C THR A 104 19.65 -12.06 16.27
N VAL A 105 18.92 -11.78 17.35
CA VAL A 105 19.36 -12.07 18.73
C VAL A 105 18.77 -13.35 19.33
N ASP A 106 17.74 -13.93 18.71
CA ASP A 106 17.10 -15.17 19.18
C ASP A 106 17.94 -16.39 18.81
N GLN A 107 18.48 -17.09 19.80
CA GLN A 107 19.31 -18.27 19.57
C GLN A 107 18.54 -19.48 19.03
N ARG A 108 17.20 -19.49 19.12
CA ARG A 108 16.36 -20.55 18.56
C ARG A 108 16.29 -20.48 17.03
N VAL A 109 16.57 -19.30 16.45
CA VAL A 109 16.57 -19.09 15.00
C VAL A 109 17.97 -19.34 14.45
N GLY A 110 18.18 -20.45 13.74
CA GLY A 110 19.45 -20.80 13.12
C GLY A 110 19.62 -20.20 11.73
N THR A 111 18.54 -20.06 10.99
CA THR A 111 18.55 -19.59 9.60
C THR A 111 17.25 -18.86 9.25
N ILE A 112 17.30 -18.01 8.24
CA ILE A 112 16.12 -17.43 7.57
C ILE A 112 15.92 -18.14 6.23
N VAL A 113 14.68 -18.48 5.93
CA VAL A 113 14.27 -19.03 4.63
C VAL A 113 13.33 -18.06 3.95
N LEU A 114 13.76 -17.52 2.80
CA LEU A 114 12.96 -16.64 1.93
C LEU A 114 12.24 -17.48 0.88
N GLU A 115 10.92 -17.58 0.98
CA GLU A 115 10.05 -18.21 -0.02
C GLU A 115 9.30 -17.11 -0.79
N LEU A 116 9.78 -16.77 -1.98
CA LEU A 116 9.37 -15.54 -2.66
C LEU A 116 8.35 -15.72 -3.78
N ASP A 117 7.88 -16.93 -4.05
CA ASP A 117 7.00 -17.26 -5.20
C ASP A 117 5.69 -16.46 -5.23
N LYS A 118 5.20 -16.04 -4.07
CA LYS A 118 3.92 -15.33 -3.94
C LYS A 118 4.07 -13.81 -3.85
N LEU A 119 5.28 -13.27 -3.88
CA LEU A 119 5.54 -11.83 -3.86
C LEU A 119 5.29 -11.25 -5.25
N TYR A 120 4.45 -10.21 -5.35
CA TYR A 120 4.14 -9.52 -6.60
C TYR A 120 4.85 -8.17 -6.73
N GLY A 121 5.48 -7.66 -5.66
CA GLY A 121 6.21 -6.39 -5.65
C GLY A 121 5.86 -5.51 -4.46
N GLY A 122 6.05 -4.21 -4.59
CA GLY A 122 5.75 -3.22 -3.54
C GLY A 122 6.70 -2.02 -3.54
N GLY A 123 7.58 -1.97 -4.54
CA GLY A 123 8.58 -0.92 -4.73
C GLY A 123 9.92 -1.21 -4.06
N ILE A 124 10.98 -0.80 -4.73
CA ILE A 124 12.37 -1.06 -4.30
C ILE A 124 12.67 -0.50 -2.90
N SER A 125 12.07 0.62 -2.52
CA SER A 125 12.20 1.26 -1.21
C SER A 125 11.83 0.32 -0.05
N LYS A 126 10.68 -0.36 -0.15
CA LYS A 126 10.24 -1.34 0.85
C LYS A 126 11.09 -2.60 0.86
N MET A 127 11.55 -3.02 -0.32
CA MET A 127 12.49 -4.16 -0.44
C MET A 127 13.85 -3.84 0.17
N GLN A 128 14.32 -2.59 0.06
CA GLN A 128 15.53 -2.12 0.73
C GLN A 128 15.39 -2.19 2.26
N GLU A 129 14.27 -1.78 2.82
CA GLU A 129 14.04 -1.87 4.28
C GLU A 129 14.10 -3.33 4.79
N ILE A 130 13.49 -4.27 4.07
CA ILE A 130 13.61 -5.70 4.39
C ILE A 130 15.05 -6.17 4.22
N GLY A 131 15.71 -5.75 3.14
CA GLY A 131 17.06 -6.13 2.81
C GLY A 131 18.10 -5.67 3.84
N GLU A 132 17.98 -4.44 4.34
CA GLU A 132 18.86 -3.93 5.42
C GLU A 132 18.69 -4.75 6.71
N ALA A 133 17.47 -5.15 7.05
CA ALA A 133 17.23 -6.05 8.17
C ALA A 133 17.87 -7.44 7.95
N LEU A 134 17.81 -7.98 6.71
CA LEU A 134 18.47 -9.23 6.34
C LEU A 134 19.99 -9.11 6.45
N GLU A 135 20.60 -8.02 5.99
CA GLU A 135 22.04 -7.79 6.15
C GLU A 135 22.44 -7.69 7.63
N HIS A 136 21.63 -7.01 8.44
CA HIS A 136 21.85 -6.99 9.89
C HIS A 136 21.77 -8.40 10.50
N PHE A 137 20.82 -9.23 10.06
CA PHE A 137 20.74 -10.63 10.49
C PHE A 137 22.00 -11.42 10.12
N LYS A 138 22.51 -11.26 8.89
CA LYS A 138 23.77 -11.92 8.46
C LYS A 138 24.97 -11.51 9.33
N SER A 139 25.00 -10.28 9.83
CA SER A 139 26.07 -9.82 10.72
C SER A 139 26.16 -10.60 12.04
N SER A 140 25.09 -11.32 12.42
CA SER A 140 25.07 -12.24 13.57
C SER A 140 25.74 -13.60 13.30
N GLY A 141 26.20 -13.85 12.07
CA GLY A 141 26.82 -15.12 11.63
C GLY A 141 25.83 -16.20 11.25
N LYS A 142 24.53 -15.88 11.17
CA LYS A 142 23.46 -16.79 10.75
C LYS A 142 23.26 -16.70 9.23
N THR A 143 22.75 -17.77 8.63
CA THR A 143 22.58 -17.90 7.18
C THR A 143 21.19 -17.52 6.70
N ILE A 144 21.11 -17.06 5.45
CA ILE A 144 19.87 -16.77 4.74
C ILE A 144 19.83 -17.64 3.48
N ILE A 145 18.75 -18.36 3.28
CA ILE A 145 18.49 -19.20 2.11
C ILE A 145 17.29 -18.63 1.37
N ALA A 146 17.42 -18.40 0.07
CA ALA A 146 16.31 -18.04 -0.80
C ALA A 146 15.96 -19.21 -1.70
N LEU A 147 14.67 -19.49 -1.84
CA LEU A 147 14.16 -20.52 -2.73
C LEU A 147 12.89 -20.07 -3.47
N ALA A 148 12.84 -20.35 -4.77
CA ALA A 148 11.66 -20.16 -5.59
C ALA A 148 11.68 -21.12 -6.81
N ASP A 149 10.51 -21.33 -7.39
CA ASP A 149 10.43 -22.03 -8.68
C ASP A 149 10.85 -21.10 -9.84
N ASN A 150 10.54 -19.81 -9.72
CA ASN A 150 10.99 -18.75 -10.62
C ASN A 150 11.24 -17.47 -9.80
N TYR A 151 12.07 -16.59 -10.30
CA TYR A 151 12.25 -15.26 -9.73
C TYR A 151 11.85 -14.18 -10.74
N THR A 152 10.87 -13.35 -10.38
CA THR A 152 10.66 -12.05 -11.02
C THR A 152 11.72 -11.06 -10.55
N GLN A 153 11.77 -9.88 -11.15
CA GLN A 153 12.74 -8.84 -10.81
C GLN A 153 12.70 -8.45 -9.33
N ASP A 154 11.49 -8.24 -8.77
CA ASP A 154 11.31 -7.87 -7.36
C ASP A 154 11.64 -9.02 -6.40
N GLN A 155 11.22 -10.25 -6.74
CA GLN A 155 11.59 -11.44 -6.00
C GLN A 155 13.10 -11.63 -5.97
N TYR A 156 13.76 -11.43 -7.12
CA TYR A 156 15.20 -11.59 -7.23
C TYR A 156 15.97 -10.50 -6.44
N TYR A 157 15.43 -9.28 -6.37
CA TYR A 157 16.01 -8.24 -5.53
C TYR A 157 16.16 -8.69 -4.07
N LEU A 158 15.08 -9.25 -3.48
CA LEU A 158 15.14 -9.80 -2.12
C LEU A 158 15.98 -11.07 -2.04
N ALA A 159 15.89 -11.95 -3.03
CA ALA A 159 16.72 -13.17 -3.06
C ALA A 159 18.21 -12.83 -3.08
N SER A 160 18.61 -11.71 -3.70
CA SER A 160 20.03 -11.30 -3.79
C SER A 160 20.69 -11.05 -2.43
N TYR A 161 19.92 -10.89 -1.35
CA TYR A 161 20.42 -10.77 0.03
C TYR A 161 20.79 -12.12 0.65
N ALA A 162 20.33 -13.24 0.07
CA ALA A 162 20.61 -14.57 0.62
C ALA A 162 22.07 -15.00 0.42
N ASP A 163 22.54 -15.87 1.31
CA ASP A 163 23.84 -16.53 1.18
C ASP A 163 23.81 -17.65 0.15
N HIS A 164 22.62 -18.32 0.03
CA HIS A 164 22.38 -19.37 -0.95
C HIS A 164 21.04 -19.11 -1.66
N ILE A 165 21.10 -19.02 -2.98
CA ILE A 165 19.92 -18.84 -3.84
C ILE A 165 19.69 -20.12 -4.62
N TYR A 166 18.58 -20.81 -4.34
CA TYR A 166 18.14 -22.00 -5.05
C TYR A 166 17.10 -21.65 -6.09
N LEU A 167 17.17 -22.28 -7.24
CA LEU A 167 16.19 -22.20 -8.32
C LEU A 167 15.80 -23.62 -8.74
N ASN A 168 14.51 -23.80 -9.08
CA ASN A 168 14.03 -25.02 -9.70
C ASN A 168 14.79 -25.28 -11.03
N ASP A 169 15.09 -26.55 -11.36
CA ASP A 169 15.81 -26.94 -12.58
C ASP A 169 15.06 -26.61 -13.89
N MET A 170 13.75 -26.34 -13.82
CA MET A 170 12.95 -25.81 -14.93
C MET A 170 12.60 -24.32 -14.75
N GLY A 171 13.20 -23.64 -13.80
CA GLY A 171 12.91 -22.26 -13.45
C GLY A 171 13.66 -21.23 -14.28
N SER A 172 13.43 -19.98 -13.94
CA SER A 172 14.08 -18.83 -14.58
C SER A 172 14.24 -17.65 -13.62
N VAL A 173 15.25 -16.83 -13.86
CA VAL A 173 15.36 -15.47 -13.29
C VAL A 173 15.00 -14.49 -14.39
N LEU A 174 13.79 -13.94 -14.33
CA LEU A 174 13.28 -13.00 -15.35
C LEU A 174 13.51 -11.56 -14.86
N LEU A 175 14.50 -10.90 -15.44
CA LEU A 175 14.80 -9.49 -15.27
C LEU A 175 14.46 -8.75 -16.57
N THR A 176 13.77 -7.61 -16.46
CA THR A 176 13.31 -6.84 -17.63
C THR A 176 13.76 -5.39 -17.61
N GLY A 177 14.29 -4.91 -16.48
CA GLY A 177 14.53 -3.49 -16.26
C GLY A 177 13.28 -2.74 -15.86
N TYR A 178 13.43 -1.45 -15.58
CA TYR A 178 12.29 -0.56 -15.32
C TYR A 178 11.85 0.17 -16.57
N GLY A 179 10.55 0.32 -16.73
CA GLY A 179 9.94 1.05 -17.83
C GLY A 179 8.67 1.75 -17.38
N ARG A 180 8.39 2.89 -17.98
CA ARG A 180 7.19 3.66 -17.72
C ARG A 180 6.37 3.81 -18.98
N TYR A 181 5.18 3.20 -18.99
CA TYR A 181 4.27 3.18 -20.13
C TYR A 181 2.87 3.57 -19.66
N GLY A 182 2.28 4.58 -20.29
CA GLY A 182 0.93 5.05 -20.03
C GLY A 182 0.02 4.89 -21.23
N ASN A 183 -1.29 4.85 -20.99
CA ASN A 183 -2.30 4.93 -22.03
C ASN A 183 -2.73 6.39 -22.23
N TYR A 184 -2.88 6.81 -23.47
CA TYR A 184 -3.29 8.16 -23.87
C TYR A 184 -4.66 8.09 -24.53
N PHE A 185 -5.56 8.98 -24.17
CA PHE A 185 -6.98 8.85 -24.50
C PHE A 185 -7.52 9.98 -25.37
N LYS A 186 -6.69 10.95 -25.81
CA LYS A 186 -7.14 12.14 -26.53
C LYS A 186 -7.97 11.79 -27.75
N SER A 187 -7.48 10.94 -28.64
CA SER A 187 -8.22 10.51 -29.83
C SER A 187 -9.50 9.74 -29.51
N ALA A 188 -9.55 9.00 -28.40
CA ALA A 188 -10.78 8.33 -27.94
C ALA A 188 -11.80 9.34 -27.42
N LEU A 189 -11.38 10.31 -26.65
CA LEU A 189 -12.20 11.40 -26.14
C LEU A 189 -12.76 12.26 -27.29
N ASP A 190 -11.95 12.56 -28.30
CA ASP A 190 -12.38 13.28 -29.50
C ASP A 190 -13.45 12.52 -30.28
N LYS A 191 -13.33 11.19 -30.41
CA LYS A 191 -14.36 10.35 -31.05
C LYS A 191 -15.68 10.33 -30.28
N LEU A 192 -15.63 10.52 -28.98
CA LEU A 192 -16.80 10.61 -28.10
C LEU A 192 -17.30 12.04 -27.93
N ASP A 193 -16.64 13.03 -28.58
CA ASP A 193 -16.89 14.47 -28.42
C ASP A 193 -16.92 14.91 -26.94
N VAL A 194 -16.04 14.33 -26.11
CA VAL A 194 -15.80 14.73 -24.73
C VAL A 194 -14.64 15.71 -24.69
N ASN A 195 -14.85 16.91 -24.19
CA ASN A 195 -13.80 17.90 -24.00
C ASN A 195 -13.31 17.89 -22.56
N PHE A 196 -12.00 17.81 -22.36
CA PHE A 196 -11.37 18.08 -21.07
C PHE A 196 -10.70 19.45 -21.09
N HIS A 197 -11.13 20.34 -20.22
CA HIS A 197 -10.49 21.61 -19.96
C HIS A 197 -9.50 21.43 -18.83
N ILE A 198 -8.21 21.57 -19.14
CA ILE A 198 -7.13 21.34 -18.20
C ILE A 198 -6.50 22.70 -17.82
N PHE A 199 -6.42 22.95 -16.55
CA PHE A 199 -5.77 24.08 -15.93
C PHE A 199 -4.58 23.55 -15.14
N ARG A 200 -3.35 23.90 -15.51
CA ARG A 200 -2.16 23.36 -14.83
C ARG A 200 -1.15 24.45 -14.54
N SER A 201 -0.41 24.25 -13.44
CA SER A 201 0.75 25.04 -13.09
C SER A 201 1.91 24.12 -12.76
N GLY A 202 3.00 24.25 -13.53
CA GLY A 202 4.16 23.38 -13.53
C GLY A 202 4.39 22.70 -14.89
N LYS A 203 5.58 22.95 -15.49
CA LYS A 203 5.96 22.47 -16.83
C LYS A 203 5.95 20.94 -16.96
N TYR A 204 6.40 20.26 -15.90
CA TYR A 204 6.53 18.79 -15.82
C TYR A 204 5.34 18.10 -15.11
N LYS A 205 4.22 18.84 -14.90
CA LYS A 205 3.01 18.21 -14.35
C LYS A 205 2.27 17.47 -15.44
N ASP A 206 2.78 16.29 -15.80
CA ASP A 206 2.38 15.45 -16.92
C ASP A 206 1.18 14.53 -16.64
N ALA A 207 0.73 14.45 -15.40
CA ALA A 207 -0.39 13.61 -14.97
C ALA A 207 -1.65 13.74 -15.84
N VAL A 208 -1.89 14.92 -16.46
CA VAL A 208 -3.04 15.19 -17.31
C VAL A 208 -2.77 15.01 -18.80
N GLU A 209 -1.56 14.71 -19.22
CA GLU A 209 -1.22 14.50 -20.65
C GLU A 209 -2.04 13.39 -21.29
N PRO A 210 -2.37 12.28 -20.62
CA PRO A 210 -3.24 11.24 -21.16
C PRO A 210 -4.61 11.73 -21.67
N LEU A 211 -5.10 12.86 -21.15
CA LEU A 211 -6.37 13.47 -21.57
C LEU A 211 -6.20 14.51 -22.70
N LEU A 212 -4.96 14.98 -22.95
CA LEU A 212 -4.65 16.09 -23.84
C LEU A 212 -3.99 15.67 -25.16
N ARG A 213 -3.35 14.51 -25.19
CA ARG A 213 -2.54 14.05 -26.34
C ARG A 213 -2.53 12.51 -26.41
N ASP A 214 -2.03 11.97 -27.53
CA ASP A 214 -1.97 10.52 -27.78
C ASP A 214 -0.58 9.93 -27.55
N ASP A 215 0.35 10.71 -27.00
CA ASP A 215 1.73 10.30 -26.73
C ASP A 215 2.31 11.08 -25.54
N MET A 216 3.47 10.69 -25.07
CA MET A 216 4.24 11.40 -24.04
C MET A 216 4.92 12.64 -24.66
N SER A 217 4.85 13.80 -23.98
CA SER A 217 5.61 14.98 -24.39
C SER A 217 7.12 14.74 -24.30
N GLU A 218 7.91 15.58 -24.98
CA GLU A 218 9.36 15.48 -24.91
C GLU A 218 9.85 15.72 -23.48
N GLU A 219 9.33 16.75 -22.82
CA GLU A 219 9.65 17.08 -21.43
C GLU A 219 9.31 15.94 -20.47
N SER A 220 8.12 15.33 -20.64
CA SER A 220 7.70 14.17 -19.84
C SER A 220 8.60 12.96 -20.14
N ARG A 221 8.98 12.74 -21.39
CA ARG A 221 9.85 11.64 -21.79
C ARG A 221 11.25 11.75 -21.18
N GLU A 222 11.88 12.90 -21.29
CA GLU A 222 13.20 13.16 -20.71
C GLU A 222 13.20 12.95 -19.20
N HIS A 223 12.24 13.56 -18.52
CA HIS A 223 12.09 13.48 -17.09
C HIS A 223 11.84 12.05 -16.59
N ASN A 224 10.92 11.32 -17.24
CA ASN A 224 10.61 9.94 -16.87
C ASN A 224 11.78 8.99 -17.18
N GLN A 225 12.53 9.24 -18.26
CA GLN A 225 13.71 8.46 -18.59
C GLN A 225 14.80 8.64 -17.53
N GLU A 226 15.00 9.86 -17.04
CA GLU A 226 15.95 10.15 -15.97
C GLU A 226 15.58 9.40 -14.68
N LEU A 227 14.31 9.47 -14.25
CA LEU A 227 13.82 8.79 -13.05
C LEU A 227 14.01 7.27 -13.15
N VAL A 228 13.57 6.64 -14.26
CA VAL A 228 13.70 5.18 -14.38
C VAL A 228 15.15 4.74 -14.47
N ASN A 229 16.05 5.55 -15.06
CA ASN A 229 17.48 5.28 -15.08
C ASN A 229 18.09 5.33 -13.69
N GLN A 230 17.72 6.32 -12.85
CA GLN A 230 18.20 6.42 -11.47
C GLN A 230 17.74 5.22 -10.64
N LEU A 231 16.46 4.83 -10.74
CA LEU A 231 15.94 3.67 -10.03
C LEU A 231 16.59 2.37 -10.51
N TRP A 232 16.84 2.25 -11.82
CA TRP A 232 17.54 1.10 -12.39
C TRP A 232 19.01 1.03 -11.94
N GLU A 233 19.69 2.16 -11.84
CA GLU A 233 21.06 2.20 -11.30
C GLU A 233 21.09 1.75 -9.83
N ILE A 234 20.12 2.15 -9.02
CA ILE A 234 20.00 1.69 -7.63
C ILE A 234 19.85 0.17 -7.61
N TYR A 235 18.89 -0.38 -8.37
CA TYR A 235 18.63 -1.81 -8.45
C TYR A 235 19.89 -2.61 -8.87
N THR A 236 20.49 -2.22 -9.99
CA THR A 236 21.62 -2.95 -10.56
C THR A 236 22.85 -2.88 -9.67
N ARG A 237 23.18 -1.71 -9.14
CA ARG A 237 24.29 -1.53 -8.19
C ARG A 237 24.12 -2.43 -6.97
N ASP A 238 22.93 -2.46 -6.40
CA ASP A 238 22.64 -3.22 -5.19
C ASP A 238 22.74 -4.73 -5.45
N VAL A 239 22.15 -5.24 -6.53
CA VAL A 239 22.19 -6.65 -6.90
C VAL A 239 23.59 -7.08 -7.33
N GLU A 240 24.28 -6.30 -8.18
CA GLU A 240 25.64 -6.60 -8.66
C GLU A 240 26.63 -6.66 -7.50
N THR A 241 26.49 -5.74 -6.52
CA THR A 241 27.34 -5.74 -5.32
C THR A 241 27.15 -7.01 -4.49
N ARG A 242 25.91 -7.39 -4.19
CA ARG A 242 25.58 -8.56 -3.36
C ARG A 242 25.96 -9.88 -4.05
N ARG A 243 25.79 -9.95 -5.35
CA ARG A 243 26.13 -11.14 -6.15
C ARG A 243 27.59 -11.15 -6.60
N ASN A 244 28.37 -10.15 -6.20
CA ASN A 244 29.77 -9.99 -6.61
C ASN A 244 29.95 -10.03 -8.14
N LEU A 245 29.02 -9.37 -8.86
CA LEU A 245 29.02 -9.26 -10.31
C LEU A 245 29.72 -7.96 -10.76
N PRO A 246 30.35 -7.94 -11.95
CA PRO A 246 30.86 -6.70 -12.52
C PRO A 246 29.75 -5.67 -12.75
N ARG A 247 30.09 -4.38 -12.64
CA ARG A 247 29.14 -3.30 -12.96
C ARG A 247 28.62 -3.44 -14.41
N GLY A 248 27.30 -3.37 -14.57
CA GLY A 248 26.61 -3.53 -15.86
C GLY A 248 26.32 -4.98 -16.24
N ALA A 249 26.67 -5.96 -15.41
CA ALA A 249 26.40 -7.38 -15.66
C ALA A 249 24.91 -7.68 -15.80
N ILE A 250 24.05 -7.10 -14.94
CA ILE A 250 22.60 -7.29 -14.98
C ILE A 250 22.01 -6.70 -16.28
N THR A 251 22.37 -5.48 -16.63
CA THR A 251 21.93 -4.86 -17.88
C THR A 251 22.43 -5.65 -19.10
N GLY A 252 23.69 -6.13 -19.04
CA GLY A 252 24.25 -6.99 -20.08
C GLY A 252 23.54 -8.33 -20.21
N TYR A 253 23.18 -8.97 -19.11
CA TYR A 253 22.37 -10.20 -19.08
C TYR A 253 21.02 -10.00 -19.80
N ILE A 254 20.30 -8.93 -19.46
CA ILE A 254 18.99 -8.63 -20.06
C ILE A 254 19.11 -8.36 -21.57
N ASN A 255 20.01 -7.46 -21.96
CA ASN A 255 20.14 -7.02 -23.34
C ASN A 255 20.64 -8.13 -24.29
N ASN A 256 21.36 -9.12 -23.78
CA ASN A 256 21.89 -10.26 -24.55
C ASN A 256 21.11 -11.56 -24.29
N MET A 257 19.99 -11.51 -23.55
CA MET A 257 19.26 -12.70 -23.08
C MET A 257 18.86 -13.65 -24.24
N GLY A 258 18.39 -13.13 -25.36
CA GLY A 258 18.00 -13.94 -26.51
C GLY A 258 19.15 -14.78 -27.08
N GLN A 259 20.35 -14.19 -27.21
CA GLN A 259 21.53 -14.90 -27.67
C GLN A 259 22.05 -15.89 -26.62
N ALA A 260 22.13 -15.47 -25.35
CA ALA A 260 22.60 -16.29 -24.25
C ALA A 260 21.70 -17.51 -24.01
N LEU A 261 20.39 -17.34 -24.08
CA LEU A 261 19.41 -18.42 -23.96
C LEU A 261 19.52 -19.41 -25.13
N SER A 262 19.71 -18.93 -26.36
CA SER A 262 19.96 -19.78 -27.53
C SER A 262 21.24 -20.62 -27.35
N GLN A 263 22.33 -20.02 -26.84
CA GLN A 263 23.58 -20.71 -26.55
C GLN A 263 23.46 -21.72 -25.40
N ALA A 264 22.52 -21.51 -24.48
CA ALA A 264 22.17 -22.43 -23.42
C ALA A 264 21.19 -23.53 -23.86
N GLY A 265 20.84 -23.60 -25.17
CA GLY A 265 19.90 -24.58 -25.68
C GLY A 265 18.45 -24.37 -25.25
N GLY A 266 18.10 -23.17 -24.83
CA GLY A 266 16.79 -22.81 -24.29
C GLY A 266 16.64 -23.04 -22.77
N ASP A 267 17.70 -23.49 -22.09
CA ASP A 267 17.69 -23.76 -20.65
C ASP A 267 17.95 -22.47 -19.86
N SER A 268 16.88 -21.87 -19.35
CA SER A 268 16.89 -20.63 -18.57
C SER A 268 17.48 -20.82 -17.15
N ALA A 269 17.30 -22.00 -16.57
CA ALA A 269 17.82 -22.29 -15.24
C ALA A 269 19.36 -22.38 -15.28
N THR A 270 19.91 -23.14 -16.22
CA THR A 270 21.37 -23.21 -16.48
C THR A 270 21.94 -21.83 -16.83
N LEU A 271 21.22 -21.03 -17.61
CA LEU A 271 21.64 -19.66 -17.93
C LEU A 271 21.75 -18.81 -16.66
N SER A 272 20.79 -18.88 -15.76
CA SER A 272 20.79 -18.14 -14.49
C SER A 272 21.99 -18.48 -13.59
N VAL A 273 22.36 -19.76 -13.52
CA VAL A 273 23.58 -20.21 -12.81
C VAL A 273 24.84 -19.67 -13.48
N ARG A 274 24.97 -19.79 -14.82
CA ARG A 274 26.13 -19.28 -15.58
C ARG A 274 26.32 -17.77 -15.45
N ALA A 275 25.20 -17.05 -15.33
CA ALA A 275 25.22 -15.60 -15.13
C ALA A 275 25.55 -15.19 -13.67
N GLY A 276 25.75 -16.14 -12.75
CA GLY A 276 26.01 -15.89 -11.33
C GLY A 276 24.80 -15.35 -10.55
N LEU A 277 23.61 -15.44 -11.12
CA LEU A 277 22.38 -15.01 -10.46
C LEU A 277 21.89 -16.01 -9.41
N VAL A 278 22.16 -17.30 -9.62
CA VAL A 278 21.71 -18.40 -8.78
C VAL A 278 22.90 -19.29 -8.43
N ASP A 279 22.93 -19.79 -7.20
CA ASP A 279 24.05 -20.60 -6.72
C ASP A 279 23.85 -22.08 -7.08
N GLN A 280 22.63 -22.60 -7.00
CA GLN A 280 22.35 -24.01 -7.24
C GLN A 280 20.95 -24.25 -7.79
N LEU A 281 20.86 -25.21 -8.71
CA LEU A 281 19.58 -25.77 -9.15
C LEU A 281 19.19 -26.91 -8.23
N ALA A 282 17.98 -26.87 -7.65
CA ALA A 282 17.50 -27.89 -6.75
C ALA A 282 15.97 -27.95 -6.72
N SER A 283 15.44 -29.16 -6.63
CA SER A 283 14.01 -29.34 -6.36
C SER A 283 13.67 -28.98 -4.92
N ARG A 284 12.43 -28.55 -4.65
CA ARG A 284 11.98 -28.22 -3.28
C ARG A 284 12.25 -29.36 -2.28
N GLY A 285 12.07 -30.62 -2.72
CA GLY A 285 12.33 -31.80 -1.87
C GLY A 285 13.81 -31.97 -1.49
N MET A 286 14.75 -31.52 -2.34
CA MET A 286 16.17 -31.51 -1.98
C MET A 286 16.46 -30.42 -0.95
N ILE A 287 15.97 -29.23 -1.17
CA ILE A 287 16.13 -28.08 -0.26
C ILE A 287 15.51 -28.37 1.12
N HIS A 288 14.32 -28.96 1.14
CA HIS A 288 13.66 -29.36 2.40
C HIS A 288 14.49 -30.39 3.19
N ARG A 289 15.12 -31.36 2.53
CA ARG A 289 16.01 -32.31 3.24
C ARG A 289 17.22 -31.62 3.85
N GLU A 290 17.84 -30.70 3.13
CA GLU A 290 18.96 -29.92 3.64
C GLU A 290 18.55 -29.06 4.86
N LEU A 291 17.38 -28.42 4.78
CA LEU A 291 16.83 -27.65 5.90
C LEU A 291 16.47 -28.52 7.10
N ILE A 292 15.95 -29.75 6.87
CA ILE A 292 15.69 -30.72 7.94
C ILE A 292 17.00 -31.10 8.67
N GLU A 293 18.10 -31.24 7.95
CA GLU A 293 19.41 -31.53 8.57
C GLU A 293 19.89 -30.36 9.45
N GLN A 294 19.53 -29.11 9.11
CA GLN A 294 19.91 -27.92 9.86
C GLN A 294 19.02 -27.64 11.08
N VAL A 295 17.70 -27.71 10.92
CA VAL A 295 16.72 -27.25 11.94
C VAL A 295 15.80 -28.36 12.45
N GLY A 296 15.94 -29.59 11.94
CA GLY A 296 15.11 -30.73 12.32
C GLY A 296 13.77 -30.78 11.60
N HIS A 297 12.99 -31.84 11.90
CA HIS A 297 11.65 -32.04 11.36
C HIS A 297 10.59 -31.19 12.06
N SER A 298 9.58 -30.74 11.33
CA SER A 298 8.40 -30.15 11.92
C SER A 298 7.65 -31.18 12.79
N ALA A 299 6.80 -30.71 13.70
CA ALA A 299 5.97 -31.57 14.53
C ALA A 299 5.02 -32.48 13.72
N GLU A 300 4.75 -32.11 12.48
CA GLU A 300 3.91 -32.85 11.52
C GLU A 300 4.70 -33.85 10.66
N GLY A 301 6.02 -33.81 10.74
CA GLY A 301 6.92 -34.88 10.25
C GLY A 301 7.45 -34.72 8.82
N ASP A 302 6.73 -34.08 7.92
CA ASP A 302 7.06 -34.09 6.48
C ASP A 302 7.90 -32.91 6.00
N PHE A 303 8.03 -31.85 6.81
CA PHE A 303 8.73 -30.61 6.46
C PHE A 303 9.83 -30.28 7.46
N TYR A 304 10.70 -29.33 7.08
CA TYR A 304 11.64 -28.76 8.02
C TYR A 304 10.92 -27.94 9.11
N ASN A 305 11.58 -27.78 10.25
CA ASN A 305 11.05 -27.02 11.38
C ASN A 305 11.09 -25.52 11.07
N GLY A 306 10.04 -25.03 10.41
CA GLY A 306 9.89 -23.65 9.97
C GLY A 306 8.78 -22.92 10.73
N VAL A 307 9.08 -21.70 11.21
CA VAL A 307 8.11 -20.82 11.88
C VAL A 307 7.88 -19.57 11.03
N GLY A 308 6.61 -19.31 10.67
CA GLY A 308 6.24 -18.11 9.92
C GLY A 308 6.30 -16.84 10.74
N VAL A 309 6.50 -15.69 10.07
CA VAL A 309 6.61 -14.34 10.67
C VAL A 309 5.51 -14.06 11.69
N ARG A 310 4.24 -14.31 11.36
CA ARG A 310 3.11 -14.02 12.24
C ARG A 310 3.15 -14.82 13.54
N SER A 311 3.40 -16.13 13.46
CA SER A 311 3.49 -17.00 14.63
C SER A 311 4.69 -16.64 15.51
N TYR A 312 5.80 -16.27 14.88
CA TYR A 312 7.01 -15.83 15.58
C TYR A 312 6.79 -14.53 16.35
N LEU A 313 6.20 -13.50 15.70
CA LEU A 313 5.88 -12.24 16.35
C LEU A 313 4.83 -12.39 17.47
N ALA A 314 3.87 -13.30 17.31
CA ALA A 314 2.89 -13.60 18.37
C ALA A 314 3.56 -14.16 19.62
N ASP A 315 4.55 -15.05 19.48
CA ASP A 315 5.34 -15.58 20.60
C ASP A 315 6.15 -14.49 21.31
N ILE A 316 6.87 -13.67 20.56
CA ILE A 316 7.70 -12.58 21.11
C ILE A 316 6.85 -11.54 21.83
N ASN A 317 5.72 -11.13 21.25
CA ASN A 317 4.88 -10.08 21.81
C ASN A 317 4.07 -10.54 23.02
N ARG A 318 3.95 -11.85 23.27
CA ARG A 318 3.22 -12.40 24.43
C ARG A 318 3.71 -11.87 25.76
N PHE A 319 5.01 -11.61 25.90
CA PHE A 319 5.65 -11.19 27.14
C PHE A 319 6.16 -9.74 27.14
N LYS A 320 5.95 -9.02 26.03
CA LYS A 320 6.45 -7.65 25.88
C LYS A 320 5.50 -6.69 26.61
N MET A 321 5.97 -6.13 27.74
CA MET A 321 5.25 -5.04 28.39
C MET A 321 5.50 -3.73 27.61
N PRO A 322 4.44 -3.02 27.17
CA PRO A 322 4.63 -1.75 26.47
C PRO A 322 5.24 -0.70 27.42
N SER A 323 6.15 0.11 26.90
CA SER A 323 6.65 1.28 27.62
C SER A 323 5.52 2.30 27.84
N PRO A 324 5.50 3.03 28.96
CA PRO A 324 4.54 4.12 29.18
C PRO A 324 4.74 5.26 28.17
N ASP A 325 5.99 5.52 27.77
CA ASP A 325 6.30 6.53 26.76
C ASP A 325 6.34 5.90 25.36
N LYS A 326 5.73 6.57 24.39
CA LYS A 326 5.49 6.03 23.05
C LYS A 326 5.93 6.98 21.96
N VAL A 327 6.39 6.39 20.86
CA VAL A 327 6.44 7.03 19.55
C VAL A 327 5.18 6.60 18.79
N GLY A 328 4.32 7.55 18.42
CA GLY A 328 3.18 7.30 17.55
C GLY A 328 3.65 7.08 16.12
N LEU A 329 3.17 6.03 15.47
CA LEU A 329 3.35 5.80 14.04
C LEU A 329 2.01 5.92 13.34
N LEU A 330 1.88 6.90 12.44
CA LEU A 330 0.70 7.11 11.61
C LEU A 330 1.07 6.82 10.16
N VAL A 331 0.34 5.90 9.51
CA VAL A 331 0.59 5.55 8.10
C VAL A 331 -0.40 6.28 7.21
N ALA A 332 0.12 7.02 6.23
CA ALA A 332 -0.61 7.74 5.20
C ALA A 332 -0.35 7.05 3.86
N ALA A 333 -1.16 6.02 3.54
CA ALA A 333 -1.04 5.23 2.31
C ALA A 333 -2.24 5.42 1.39
N GLY A 334 -1.99 5.54 0.09
CA GLY A 334 -3.00 5.67 -0.97
C GLY A 334 -3.30 7.10 -1.39
N ASN A 335 -4.42 7.29 -2.09
CA ASN A 335 -4.83 8.60 -2.60
C ASN A 335 -5.35 9.52 -1.50
N ILE A 336 -5.06 10.82 -1.60
CA ILE A 336 -5.55 11.84 -0.68
C ILE A 336 -6.88 12.37 -1.20
N VAL A 337 -7.93 12.24 -0.39
CA VAL A 337 -9.29 12.67 -0.76
C VAL A 337 -9.94 13.41 0.40
N ASP A 338 -10.92 14.23 0.09
CA ASP A 338 -11.68 14.92 1.13
C ASP A 338 -12.68 14.00 1.84
N GLY A 339 -12.94 14.28 3.13
CA GLY A 339 -13.90 13.56 3.96
C GLY A 339 -13.35 12.32 4.66
N ARG A 340 -14.25 11.43 5.09
CA ARG A 340 -13.94 10.18 5.80
C ARG A 340 -13.64 9.05 4.83
N GLN A 341 -12.52 8.37 5.03
CA GLN A 341 -12.10 7.25 4.19
C GLN A 341 -11.55 6.10 5.05
N PRO A 342 -11.67 4.84 4.58
CA PRO A 342 -11.06 3.69 5.23
C PRO A 342 -9.55 3.62 4.98
N ASP A 343 -8.84 2.74 5.72
CA ASP A 343 -7.43 2.44 5.51
C ASP A 343 -7.16 2.00 4.05
N GLY A 344 -6.06 2.47 3.47
CA GLY A 344 -5.73 2.35 2.04
C GLY A 344 -6.13 3.58 1.22
N THR A 345 -6.78 4.57 1.86
CA THR A 345 -7.08 5.90 1.31
C THR A 345 -6.91 6.94 2.41
N ILE A 346 -6.32 8.08 2.08
CA ILE A 346 -6.03 9.16 3.03
C ILE A 346 -7.20 10.14 3.02
N GLY A 347 -8.15 9.95 3.95
CA GLY A 347 -9.28 10.86 4.12
C GLY A 347 -8.94 12.04 5.03
N SER A 348 -9.25 13.28 4.61
CA SER A 348 -8.95 14.48 5.40
C SER A 348 -9.54 14.41 6.81
N GLU A 349 -10.84 14.10 6.96
CA GLU A 349 -11.49 14.02 8.28
C GLU A 349 -10.97 12.88 9.12
N THR A 350 -10.71 11.71 8.52
CA THR A 350 -10.15 10.56 9.23
C THR A 350 -8.79 10.87 9.83
N PHE A 351 -7.91 11.49 9.03
CA PHE A 351 -6.57 11.87 9.48
C PHE A 351 -6.61 12.96 10.54
N LEU A 352 -7.52 13.94 10.44
CA LEU A 352 -7.73 14.93 11.48
C LEU A 352 -8.08 14.30 12.82
N GLU A 353 -8.98 13.31 12.85
CA GLU A 353 -9.36 12.63 14.08
C GLU A 353 -8.18 11.89 14.71
N MET A 354 -7.40 11.18 13.91
CA MET A 354 -6.21 10.46 14.39
C MET A 354 -5.14 11.42 14.91
N LEU A 355 -4.85 12.51 14.19
CA LEU A 355 -3.87 13.52 14.61
C LEU A 355 -4.30 14.25 15.88
N ARG A 356 -5.58 14.56 16.06
CA ARG A 356 -6.13 15.13 17.31
C ARG A 356 -5.99 14.14 18.46
N GLY A 357 -6.29 12.86 18.23
CA GLY A 357 -6.05 11.81 19.23
C GLY A 357 -4.59 11.74 19.67
N ILE A 358 -3.65 11.82 18.71
CA ILE A 358 -2.21 11.86 18.99
C ILE A 358 -1.83 13.12 19.76
N ARG A 359 -2.36 14.28 19.37
CA ARG A 359 -2.11 15.55 20.01
C ARG A 359 -2.49 15.52 21.49
N ASP A 360 -3.65 14.95 21.79
CA ASP A 360 -4.24 14.95 23.11
C ASP A 360 -3.74 13.78 24.01
N ASP A 361 -3.13 12.73 23.44
CA ASP A 361 -2.54 11.60 24.18
C ASP A 361 -1.16 11.98 24.75
N SER A 362 -1.07 12.15 26.06
CA SER A 362 0.18 12.48 26.75
C SER A 362 1.20 11.34 26.78
N SER A 363 0.81 10.10 26.49
CA SER A 363 1.74 8.96 26.39
C SER A 363 2.53 8.96 25.09
N ILE A 364 2.02 9.59 24.03
CA ILE A 364 2.73 9.77 22.76
C ILE A 364 3.62 11.01 22.89
N LYS A 365 4.94 10.80 22.84
CA LYS A 365 5.95 11.84 23.03
C LYS A 365 6.52 12.37 21.71
N ALA A 366 6.50 11.56 20.65
CA ALA A 366 6.89 11.92 19.31
C ALA A 366 5.94 11.28 18.30
N LEU A 367 5.86 11.83 17.11
CA LEU A 367 5.06 11.31 16.01
C LEU A 367 5.96 11.04 14.80
N VAL A 368 5.83 9.88 14.20
CA VAL A 368 6.35 9.57 12.88
C VAL A 368 5.16 9.35 11.93
N ILE A 369 5.17 10.07 10.81
CA ILE A 369 4.18 9.90 9.74
C ILE A 369 4.87 9.20 8.57
N ARG A 370 4.47 7.95 8.31
CA ARG A 370 4.90 7.20 7.13
C ARG A 370 4.00 7.55 5.97
N ILE A 371 4.53 8.15 4.89
CA ILE A 371 3.77 8.57 3.71
C ILE A 371 4.12 7.65 2.55
N ASP A 372 3.10 7.00 1.98
CA ASP A 372 3.19 6.23 0.73
C ASP A 372 2.04 6.62 -0.20
N SER A 373 2.18 7.81 -0.81
CA SER A 373 1.10 8.47 -1.55
C SER A 373 1.63 9.29 -2.74
N GLY A 374 0.99 9.14 -3.89
CA GLY A 374 1.19 10.00 -5.06
C GLY A 374 0.47 11.36 -4.95
N GLY A 375 -0.24 11.62 -3.85
CA GLY A 375 -1.02 12.84 -3.65
C GLY A 375 -2.52 12.65 -3.88
N GLY A 376 -3.22 13.74 -4.24
CA GLY A 376 -4.67 13.76 -4.45
C GLY A 376 -5.25 15.17 -4.36
N SER A 377 -6.30 15.36 -3.57
CA SER A 377 -6.92 16.66 -3.29
C SER A 377 -5.92 17.62 -2.64
N ALA A 378 -5.73 18.79 -3.24
CA ALA A 378 -4.90 19.85 -2.68
C ALA A 378 -5.49 20.39 -1.36
N PHE A 379 -6.82 20.51 -1.30
CA PHE A 379 -7.53 20.96 -0.11
C PHE A 379 -7.33 19.98 1.06
N ALA A 380 -7.55 18.68 0.82
CA ALA A 380 -7.37 17.65 1.85
C ALA A 380 -5.91 17.59 2.35
N SER A 381 -4.94 17.73 1.45
CA SER A 381 -3.51 17.78 1.80
C SER A 381 -3.19 18.95 2.73
N GLU A 382 -3.77 20.13 2.45
CA GLU A 382 -3.59 21.31 3.32
C GLU A 382 -4.26 21.16 4.68
N VAL A 383 -5.47 20.61 4.71
CA VAL A 383 -6.19 20.35 5.96
C VAL A 383 -5.39 19.42 6.88
N ILE A 384 -4.82 18.34 6.32
CA ILE A 384 -3.99 17.38 7.07
C ILE A 384 -2.69 18.07 7.52
N ARG A 385 -2.00 18.81 6.64
CA ARG A 385 -0.77 19.55 6.97
C ARG A 385 -0.97 20.53 8.13
N ALA A 386 -2.09 21.26 8.11
CA ALA A 386 -2.43 22.20 9.17
C ALA A 386 -2.60 21.50 10.54
N GLU A 387 -3.21 20.31 10.57
CA GLU A 387 -3.35 19.54 11.82
C GLU A 387 -1.99 18.93 12.26
N ILE A 388 -1.11 18.53 11.33
CA ILE A 388 0.27 18.14 11.65
C ILE A 388 0.99 19.26 12.39
N ASN A 389 0.88 20.50 11.89
CA ASN A 389 1.43 21.68 12.57
C ASN A 389 0.79 21.89 13.96
N SER A 390 -0.49 21.57 14.15
CA SER A 390 -1.14 21.65 15.46
C SER A 390 -0.56 20.63 16.45
N VAL A 391 -0.16 19.44 15.99
CA VAL A 391 0.56 18.46 16.82
C VAL A 391 1.94 19.02 17.21
N ARG A 392 2.71 19.55 16.25
CA ARG A 392 4.03 20.18 16.51
C ARG A 392 3.95 21.32 17.53
N ALA A 393 2.90 22.14 17.45
CA ALA A 393 2.69 23.25 18.36
C ALA A 393 2.54 22.83 19.82
N THR A 394 2.25 21.56 20.12
CA THR A 394 2.25 21.01 21.50
C THR A 394 3.66 20.68 22.01
N GLY A 395 4.70 20.83 21.19
CA GLY A 395 6.08 20.47 21.52
C GLY A 395 6.44 19.01 21.25
N LYS A 396 5.54 18.22 20.63
CA LYS A 396 5.84 16.86 20.18
C LYS A 396 6.60 16.94 18.86
N PRO A 397 7.82 16.36 18.72
CA PRO A 397 8.51 16.28 17.44
C PRO A 397 7.71 15.43 16.46
N VAL A 398 7.59 15.92 15.21
CA VAL A 398 6.90 15.22 14.12
C VAL A 398 7.88 14.98 12.98
N TYR A 399 8.19 13.73 12.71
CA TYR A 399 9.11 13.29 11.67
C TYR A 399 8.34 12.63 10.53
N ILE A 400 8.76 12.93 9.31
CA ILE A 400 8.18 12.33 8.11
C ILE A 400 9.11 11.24 7.59
N SER A 401 8.57 10.04 7.38
CA SER A 401 9.22 8.93 6.70
C SER A 401 8.52 8.68 5.37
N MET A 402 9.19 8.99 4.28
CA MET A 402 8.67 8.70 2.94
C MET A 402 8.88 7.22 2.60
N GLY A 403 7.81 6.57 2.14
CA GLY A 403 7.81 5.20 1.63
C GLY A 403 8.31 5.10 0.20
N SER A 404 7.67 4.23 -0.58
CA SER A 404 8.00 4.11 -2.01
C SER A 404 7.66 5.39 -2.77
N VAL A 405 6.56 6.06 -2.40
CA VAL A 405 6.12 7.31 -3.02
C VAL A 405 5.68 8.31 -1.94
N ALA A 406 6.15 9.54 -2.03
CA ALA A 406 5.62 10.67 -1.24
C ALA A 406 5.68 11.94 -2.10
N ALA A 407 4.76 12.05 -3.04
CA ALA A 407 4.80 13.05 -4.09
C ALA A 407 3.57 13.96 -4.07
N SER A 408 3.71 15.15 -4.62
CA SER A 408 2.63 16.10 -4.84
C SER A 408 1.86 16.41 -3.55
N GLY A 409 0.58 16.06 -3.39
CA GLY A 409 -0.17 16.21 -2.14
C GLY A 409 0.46 15.48 -0.95
N GLY A 410 1.15 14.32 -1.20
CA GLY A 410 1.94 13.62 -0.19
C GLY A 410 3.14 14.46 0.28
N TYR A 411 3.82 15.13 -0.66
CA TYR A 411 4.88 16.09 -0.32
C TYR A 411 4.31 17.34 0.37
N TRP A 412 3.14 17.82 -0.06
CA TRP A 412 2.43 18.91 0.61
C TRP A 412 2.22 18.63 2.10
N MET A 413 1.69 17.45 2.45
CA MET A 413 1.52 17.03 3.85
C MET A 413 2.87 16.95 4.57
N ALA A 414 3.92 16.46 3.90
CA ALA A 414 5.25 16.29 4.47
C ALA A 414 5.86 17.61 4.96
N THR A 415 5.52 18.77 4.33
CA THR A 415 5.99 20.10 4.75
C THR A 415 5.53 20.49 6.16
N GLY A 416 4.57 19.76 6.74
CA GLY A 416 4.15 19.94 8.14
C GLY A 416 5.09 19.32 9.18
N GLY A 417 6.04 18.47 8.79
CA GLY A 417 7.00 17.82 9.70
C GLY A 417 8.15 18.72 10.15
N ASP A 418 8.89 18.26 11.17
CA ASP A 418 10.14 18.89 11.62
C ASP A 418 11.34 18.45 10.78
N GLU A 419 11.40 17.16 10.43
CA GLU A 419 12.36 16.59 9.49
C GLU A 419 11.65 15.67 8.49
N ILE A 420 12.12 15.66 7.25
CA ILE A 420 11.62 14.85 6.15
C ILE A 420 12.72 13.88 5.72
N TRP A 421 12.45 12.58 5.84
CA TRP A 421 13.38 11.52 5.47
C TRP A 421 12.83 10.70 4.32
N ALA A 422 13.71 10.28 3.43
CA ALA A 422 13.38 9.41 2.30
C ALA A 422 14.33 8.21 2.24
N THR A 423 13.97 7.14 1.51
CA THR A 423 14.94 6.12 1.10
C THR A 423 15.60 6.55 -0.22
N PRO A 424 16.74 5.97 -0.60
CA PRO A 424 17.39 6.29 -1.89
C PRO A 424 16.45 6.17 -3.09
N ALA A 425 15.56 5.18 -3.09
CA ALA A 425 14.63 4.88 -4.17
C ALA A 425 13.23 5.47 -4.00
N THR A 426 12.98 6.27 -2.97
CA THR A 426 11.70 6.98 -2.81
C THR A 426 11.44 7.87 -4.03
N ILE A 427 10.22 7.85 -4.53
CA ILE A 427 9.74 8.76 -5.56
C ILE A 427 9.04 9.94 -4.87
N THR A 428 9.57 11.16 -5.05
CA THR A 428 9.06 12.35 -4.35
C THR A 428 9.02 13.60 -5.23
N GLY A 429 8.77 14.77 -4.67
CA GLY A 429 8.62 16.01 -5.42
C GLY A 429 7.23 16.13 -6.05
N SER A 430 7.15 16.19 -7.37
CA SER A 430 5.91 16.46 -8.13
C SER A 430 5.18 17.72 -7.62
N ILE A 431 5.97 18.74 -7.19
CA ILE A 431 5.46 20.01 -6.65
C ILE A 431 4.85 20.79 -7.81
N GLY A 432 3.54 20.63 -7.96
CA GLY A 432 2.73 21.21 -9.03
C GLY A 432 1.28 20.78 -8.86
N VAL A 433 0.37 21.53 -9.47
CA VAL A 433 -1.07 21.30 -9.35
C VAL A 433 -1.77 21.39 -10.69
N PHE A 434 -2.92 20.77 -10.78
CA PHE A 434 -3.80 20.92 -11.94
C PHE A 434 -5.27 20.89 -11.52
N GLY A 435 -6.13 21.42 -12.39
CA GLY A 435 -7.57 21.25 -12.39
C GLY A 435 -8.00 20.61 -13.70
N ALA A 436 -9.00 19.76 -13.66
CA ALA A 436 -9.58 19.12 -14.83
C ALA A 436 -11.11 19.27 -14.79
N PHE A 437 -11.68 19.78 -15.87
CA PHE A 437 -13.12 19.96 -16.00
C PHE A 437 -13.61 19.41 -17.34
N PRO A 438 -14.41 18.31 -17.35
CA PRO A 438 -14.96 17.76 -18.56
C PRO A 438 -16.22 18.52 -19.00
N THR A 439 -16.45 18.63 -20.33
CA THR A 439 -17.71 19.06 -20.90
C THR A 439 -18.20 18.08 -21.96
N LEU A 440 -19.52 17.87 -22.02
CA LEU A 440 -20.17 16.83 -22.83
C LEU A 440 -21.17 17.43 -23.83
N GLU A 441 -21.20 18.75 -24.03
CA GLU A 441 -22.16 19.45 -24.88
C GLU A 441 -22.17 18.93 -26.32
N LYS A 442 -20.99 18.56 -26.86
CA LYS A 442 -20.86 18.02 -28.21
C LYS A 442 -21.34 16.57 -28.29
N SER A 443 -21.00 15.74 -27.28
CA SER A 443 -21.51 14.38 -27.15
C SER A 443 -23.04 14.36 -27.10
N LEU A 444 -23.63 15.25 -26.29
CA LEU A 444 -25.07 15.40 -26.14
C LEU A 444 -25.73 15.88 -27.43
N ALA A 445 -25.11 16.85 -28.12
CA ALA A 445 -25.60 17.34 -29.42
C ALA A 445 -25.69 16.23 -30.48
N ARG A 446 -24.75 15.27 -30.51
CA ARG A 446 -24.84 14.07 -31.37
C ARG A 446 -26.09 13.23 -31.09
N LEU A 447 -26.52 13.20 -29.82
CA LEU A 447 -27.74 12.48 -29.40
C LEU A 447 -29.01 13.33 -29.59
N GLY A 448 -28.89 14.56 -30.12
CA GLY A 448 -30.00 15.48 -30.29
C GLY A 448 -30.44 16.18 -29.00
N VAL A 449 -29.57 16.19 -27.96
CA VAL A 449 -29.81 16.84 -26.68
C VAL A 449 -29.06 18.16 -26.63
N TYR A 450 -29.77 19.26 -26.40
CA TYR A 450 -29.24 20.61 -26.32
C TYR A 450 -29.63 21.25 -25.00
N THR A 451 -28.70 22.01 -24.39
CA THR A 451 -28.98 22.78 -23.18
C THR A 451 -29.13 24.25 -23.50
N ASP A 452 -30.28 24.84 -23.17
CA ASP A 452 -30.55 26.26 -23.26
C ASP A 452 -31.09 26.77 -21.92
N GLY A 453 -30.99 28.07 -21.67
CA GLY A 453 -31.49 28.64 -20.43
C GLY A 453 -31.10 30.11 -20.23
N VAL A 454 -31.54 30.67 -19.12
CA VAL A 454 -31.28 32.06 -18.71
C VAL A 454 -30.58 32.08 -17.36
N GLY A 455 -29.68 33.03 -17.17
CA GLY A 455 -28.95 33.23 -15.91
C GLY A 455 -29.05 34.67 -15.44
N THR A 456 -28.81 34.89 -14.15
CA THR A 456 -28.82 36.24 -13.53
C THR A 456 -27.44 36.91 -13.62
N THR A 457 -26.40 36.16 -13.93
CA THR A 457 -25.00 36.62 -14.05
C THR A 457 -24.30 35.89 -15.19
N ASN A 458 -23.17 36.40 -15.65
CA ASN A 458 -22.34 35.79 -16.70
C ASN A 458 -21.83 34.40 -16.33
N LEU A 459 -21.68 34.12 -15.03
CA LEU A 459 -21.20 32.83 -14.52
C LEU A 459 -22.30 31.83 -14.24
N ALA A 460 -23.57 32.25 -14.35
CA ALA A 460 -24.69 31.34 -14.10
C ALA A 460 -24.70 30.15 -15.07
N GLY A 461 -24.52 28.96 -14.54
CA GLY A 461 -24.43 27.71 -15.32
C GLY A 461 -23.09 27.50 -16.05
N SER A 462 -22.04 28.27 -15.78
CA SER A 462 -20.73 28.14 -16.44
C SER A 462 -19.99 26.84 -16.08
N LEU A 463 -20.28 26.23 -14.93
CA LEU A 463 -19.67 24.95 -14.49
C LEU A 463 -20.61 23.75 -14.71
N ARG A 464 -21.48 23.82 -15.69
CA ARG A 464 -22.32 22.67 -16.08
C ARG A 464 -21.56 21.80 -17.08
N LEU A 465 -21.69 20.48 -16.94
CA LEU A 465 -21.04 19.52 -17.85
C LEU A 465 -21.69 19.48 -19.24
N ASP A 466 -22.96 19.92 -19.35
CA ASP A 466 -23.78 19.90 -20.57
C ASP A 466 -23.71 21.21 -21.35
N ARG A 467 -22.76 22.09 -21.03
CA ARG A 467 -22.51 23.37 -21.71
C ARG A 467 -21.03 23.58 -21.94
N GLU A 468 -20.71 24.33 -22.98
CA GLU A 468 -19.35 24.78 -23.23
C GLU A 468 -18.86 25.67 -22.07
N LEU A 469 -17.62 25.44 -21.64
CA LEU A 469 -16.97 26.26 -20.61
C LEU A 469 -16.69 27.65 -21.17
N SER A 470 -17.22 28.70 -20.53
CA SER A 470 -16.98 30.06 -20.98
C SER A 470 -15.51 30.49 -20.75
N PRO A 471 -14.93 31.36 -21.61
CA PRO A 471 -13.56 31.89 -21.42
C PRO A 471 -13.36 32.57 -20.06
N GLU A 472 -14.40 33.24 -19.54
CA GLU A 472 -14.36 33.88 -18.22
C GLU A 472 -14.27 32.83 -17.10
N ALA A 473 -15.06 31.77 -17.15
CA ALA A 473 -14.96 30.68 -16.17
C ALA A 473 -13.61 29.96 -16.27
N ALA A 474 -13.10 29.71 -17.48
CA ALA A 474 -11.79 29.14 -17.71
C ALA A 474 -10.67 29.99 -17.09
N ALA A 475 -10.71 31.32 -17.26
CA ALA A 475 -9.74 32.23 -16.66
C ALA A 475 -9.79 32.23 -15.13
N ILE A 476 -10.98 32.14 -14.55
CA ILE A 476 -11.14 32.02 -13.08
C ILE A 476 -10.53 30.73 -12.57
N LEU A 477 -10.79 29.59 -13.22
CA LEU A 477 -10.24 28.29 -12.83
C LEU A 477 -8.70 28.30 -12.94
N GLN A 478 -8.13 28.83 -14.04
CA GLN A 478 -6.67 28.94 -14.18
C GLN A 478 -6.06 29.80 -13.09
N THR A 479 -6.65 30.97 -12.79
CA THR A 479 -6.17 31.86 -11.73
C THR A 479 -6.19 31.15 -10.35
N GLY A 480 -7.21 30.33 -10.09
CA GLY A 480 -7.30 29.51 -8.87
C GLY A 480 -6.17 28.48 -8.79
N VAL A 481 -5.91 27.77 -9.88
CA VAL A 481 -4.82 26.79 -9.98
C VAL A 481 -3.45 27.46 -9.76
N ASP A 482 -3.20 28.60 -10.40
CA ASP A 482 -1.94 29.36 -10.26
C ASP A 482 -1.74 29.82 -8.80
N ASN A 483 -2.80 30.28 -8.14
CA ASN A 483 -2.73 30.68 -6.73
C ASN A 483 -2.37 29.48 -5.83
N ILE A 484 -2.98 28.32 -6.04
CA ILE A 484 -2.68 27.12 -5.25
C ILE A 484 -1.25 26.63 -5.50
N TYR A 485 -0.76 26.75 -6.74
CA TYR A 485 0.64 26.46 -7.05
C TYR A 485 1.59 27.37 -6.28
N GLN A 486 1.38 28.70 -6.32
CA GLN A 486 2.20 29.66 -5.58
C GLN A 486 2.18 29.37 -4.07
N ARG A 487 1.02 29.00 -3.54
CA ARG A 487 0.91 28.58 -2.14
C ARG A 487 1.75 27.34 -1.86
N PHE A 488 1.75 26.33 -2.76
CA PHE A 488 2.57 25.14 -2.61
C PHE A 488 4.05 25.46 -2.59
N ILE A 489 4.52 26.29 -3.54
CA ILE A 489 5.91 26.77 -3.57
C ILE A 489 6.28 27.46 -2.26
N GLN A 490 5.42 28.37 -1.77
CA GLN A 490 5.66 29.08 -0.52
C GLN A 490 5.77 28.14 0.68
N LEU A 491 4.88 27.14 0.79
CA LEU A 491 4.91 26.15 1.87
C LEU A 491 6.19 25.31 1.87
N VAL A 492 6.65 24.94 0.68
CA VAL A 492 7.93 24.22 0.55
C VAL A 492 9.09 25.13 0.92
N ALA A 493 9.12 26.35 0.43
CA ALA A 493 10.15 27.35 0.75
C ALA A 493 10.26 27.56 2.27
N GLU A 494 9.14 27.75 2.95
CA GLU A 494 9.07 27.88 4.42
C GLU A 494 9.58 26.62 5.12
N SER A 495 9.13 25.44 4.69
CA SER A 495 9.54 24.16 5.28
C SER A 495 11.04 23.86 5.08
N ARG A 496 11.59 24.24 3.93
CA ARG A 496 12.99 24.01 3.57
C ARG A 496 13.93 25.17 3.92
N ASN A 497 13.38 26.25 4.47
CA ASN A 497 14.12 27.49 4.75
C ASN A 497 14.92 28.00 3.53
N ALA A 498 14.25 28.01 2.37
CA ALA A 498 14.78 28.35 1.06
C ALA A 498 13.97 29.47 0.40
N ASP A 499 14.52 30.11 -0.62
CA ASP A 499 13.79 31.10 -1.39
C ASP A 499 12.75 30.45 -2.33
N ALA A 500 11.59 31.07 -2.48
CA ALA A 500 10.51 30.55 -3.32
C ALA A 500 10.93 30.37 -4.79
N GLU A 501 11.82 31.24 -5.31
CA GLU A 501 12.37 31.14 -6.67
C GLU A 501 13.29 29.91 -6.83
N ASP A 502 14.05 29.55 -5.77
CA ASP A 502 14.92 28.37 -5.77
C ASP A 502 14.08 27.09 -5.76
N ILE A 503 13.02 27.09 -4.96
CA ILE A 503 12.06 25.98 -4.94
C ILE A 503 11.34 25.86 -6.29
N ASP A 504 10.89 26.95 -6.91
CA ASP A 504 10.21 26.89 -8.21
C ASP A 504 11.09 26.27 -9.31
N ARG A 505 12.40 26.49 -9.29
CA ARG A 505 13.35 25.89 -10.25
C ARG A 505 13.42 24.37 -10.18
N VAL A 506 13.25 23.79 -9.00
CA VAL A 506 13.29 22.33 -8.78
C VAL A 506 11.89 21.70 -8.65
N ALA A 507 10.85 22.54 -8.63
CA ALA A 507 9.44 22.18 -8.58
C ALA A 507 8.87 21.91 -9.99
N GLN A 508 8.00 22.75 -10.48
CA GLN A 508 7.39 22.70 -11.82
C GLN A 508 6.71 21.34 -12.14
N GLY A 509 6.34 20.57 -11.11
CA GLY A 509 5.81 19.23 -11.28
C GLY A 509 6.86 18.12 -11.42
N HIS A 510 8.14 18.44 -11.32
CA HIS A 510 9.24 17.47 -11.43
C HIS A 510 9.17 16.41 -10.33
N VAL A 511 9.44 15.16 -10.72
CA VAL A 511 9.52 14.00 -9.82
C VAL A 511 10.98 13.63 -9.60
N TRP A 512 11.37 13.36 -8.37
CA TRP A 512 12.75 13.11 -7.99
C TRP A 512 12.90 11.77 -7.27
N SER A 513 14.04 11.11 -7.43
CA SER A 513 14.43 10.04 -6.51
C SER A 513 14.80 10.62 -5.15
N GLY A 514 14.77 9.79 -4.09
CA GLY A 514 15.19 10.24 -2.76
C GLY A 514 16.62 10.78 -2.72
N ILE A 515 17.53 10.20 -3.52
CA ILE A 515 18.91 10.68 -3.66
C ILE A 515 18.91 12.11 -4.22
N SER A 516 18.24 12.33 -5.35
CA SER A 516 18.15 13.65 -5.97
C SER A 516 17.43 14.66 -5.07
N ALA A 517 16.39 14.23 -4.38
CA ALA A 517 15.65 15.07 -3.44
C ALA A 517 16.53 15.55 -2.27
N LEU A 518 17.45 14.70 -1.78
CA LEU A 518 18.44 15.11 -0.77
C LEU A 518 19.41 16.16 -1.33
N GLU A 519 19.95 15.93 -2.53
CA GLU A 519 20.87 16.87 -3.18
C GLU A 519 20.24 18.23 -3.46
N LEU A 520 18.93 18.23 -3.78
CA LEU A 520 18.14 19.44 -4.04
C LEU A 520 17.60 20.11 -2.76
N GLY A 521 17.85 19.53 -1.59
CA GLY A 521 17.37 20.08 -0.31
C GLY A 521 15.86 19.89 -0.08
N LEU A 522 15.20 19.03 -0.85
CA LEU A 522 13.78 18.71 -0.69
C LEU A 522 13.52 17.72 0.46
N VAL A 523 14.50 16.94 0.86
CA VAL A 523 14.48 16.09 2.05
C VAL A 523 15.72 16.36 2.91
N ASP A 524 15.65 16.05 4.21
CA ASP A 524 16.72 16.33 5.17
C ASP A 524 17.77 15.21 5.21
N LYS A 525 17.33 13.96 5.11
CA LYS A 525 18.18 12.77 5.26
C LYS A 525 17.65 11.59 4.47
N LEU A 526 18.54 10.64 4.20
CA LEU A 526 18.16 9.29 3.76
C LEU A 526 18.16 8.34 4.95
N GLY A 527 17.18 7.47 5.02
CA GLY A 527 17.04 6.43 6.04
C GLY A 527 15.72 5.68 5.91
N ASN A 528 15.65 4.51 6.55
CA ASN A 528 14.46 3.67 6.61
C ASN A 528 13.52 4.10 7.75
N LEU A 529 12.35 3.47 7.86
CA LEU A 529 11.36 3.81 8.88
C LEU A 529 11.90 3.68 10.32
N ASN A 530 12.73 2.68 10.59
CA ASN A 530 13.29 2.48 11.94
C ASN A 530 14.28 3.57 12.32
N ASP A 531 15.08 4.08 11.35
CA ASP A 531 15.98 5.20 11.57
C ASP A 531 15.20 6.47 11.94
N VAL A 532 14.09 6.70 11.25
CA VAL A 532 13.21 7.86 11.52
C VAL A 532 12.55 7.74 12.89
N ILE A 533 12.08 6.55 13.26
CA ILE A 533 11.51 6.28 14.59
C ILE A 533 12.55 6.53 15.70
N ALA A 534 13.78 6.04 15.49
CA ALA A 534 14.87 6.24 16.44
C ALA A 534 15.23 7.73 16.59
N ALA A 535 15.34 8.46 15.47
CA ALA A 535 15.62 9.90 15.47
C ALA A 535 14.51 10.72 16.16
N ALA A 536 13.24 10.37 15.93
CA ALA A 536 12.11 11.02 16.59
C ALA A 536 12.10 10.74 18.11
N ALA A 537 12.41 9.51 18.51
CA ALA A 537 12.54 9.14 19.92
C ALA A 537 13.70 9.89 20.61
N GLU A 538 14.86 9.96 19.97
CA GLU A 538 16.03 10.72 20.45
C GLU A 538 15.68 12.20 20.62
N LYS A 539 15.01 12.81 19.65
CA LYS A 539 14.57 14.21 19.70
C LYS A 539 13.62 14.48 20.86
N ALA A 540 12.77 13.50 21.18
CA ALA A 540 11.86 13.55 22.33
C ALA A 540 12.54 13.19 23.67
N GLY A 541 13.84 12.85 23.69
CA GLY A 541 14.59 12.46 24.89
C GLY A 541 14.21 11.09 25.45
N LEU A 542 13.72 10.15 24.61
CA LEU A 542 13.27 8.83 25.02
C LEU A 542 14.42 7.82 24.92
N SER A 543 14.83 7.25 26.06
CA SER A 543 15.79 6.13 26.11
C SER A 543 15.10 4.76 26.02
N GLN A 544 13.87 4.68 26.45
CA GLN A 544 13.01 3.49 26.35
C GLN A 544 11.63 3.91 25.87
N TYR A 545 11.14 3.29 24.83
CA TYR A 545 9.84 3.60 24.25
C TYR A 545 9.21 2.37 23.58
N SER A 546 7.92 2.44 23.36
CA SER A 546 7.20 1.53 22.46
C SER A 546 6.69 2.30 21.24
N VAL A 547 6.60 1.63 20.10
CA VAL A 547 6.00 2.20 18.91
C VAL A 547 4.53 1.82 18.87
N GLN A 548 3.66 2.84 18.88
CA GLN A 548 2.21 2.64 18.79
C GLN A 548 1.73 2.98 17.37
N LEU A 549 1.30 1.95 16.62
CA LEU A 549 0.59 2.19 15.36
C LEU A 549 -0.76 2.84 15.69
N VAL A 550 -0.99 4.02 15.13
CA VAL A 550 -2.26 4.75 15.28
C VAL A 550 -3.16 4.37 14.11
N THR A 551 -4.28 3.75 14.41
CA THR A 551 -5.28 3.30 13.42
C THR A 551 -6.62 3.94 13.70
N GLN A 552 -7.49 3.93 12.71
CA GLN A 552 -8.87 4.39 12.89
C GLN A 552 -9.56 3.58 13.99
N PRO A 553 -10.33 4.24 14.89
CA PRO A 553 -11.18 3.53 15.84
C PRO A 553 -12.25 2.75 15.06
N LEU A 554 -12.28 1.44 15.27
CA LEU A 554 -13.32 0.59 14.71
C LEU A 554 -14.69 0.99 15.25
N SER A 555 -15.70 1.03 14.37
CA SER A 555 -17.07 1.22 14.83
C SER A 555 -17.51 0.06 15.73
N PRO A 556 -18.43 0.26 16.69
CA PRO A 556 -18.93 -0.81 17.54
C PRO A 556 -19.49 -2.02 16.77
N LYS A 557 -20.02 -1.77 15.57
CA LYS A 557 -20.51 -2.79 14.65
C LYS A 557 -19.37 -3.63 14.08
N GLU A 558 -18.27 -3.01 13.70
CA GLU A 558 -17.07 -3.69 13.18
C GLU A 558 -16.36 -4.48 14.27
N VAL A 559 -16.27 -3.94 15.48
CA VAL A 559 -15.74 -4.66 16.64
C VAL A 559 -16.55 -5.92 16.89
N LEU A 560 -17.88 -5.81 16.90
CA LEU A 560 -18.78 -6.95 17.11
C LEU A 560 -18.63 -8.01 16.00
N ILE A 561 -18.57 -7.57 14.75
CA ILE A 561 -18.41 -8.45 13.58
C ILE A 561 -17.05 -9.18 13.67
N ARG A 562 -15.96 -8.48 13.96
CA ARG A 562 -14.63 -9.10 14.13
C ARG A 562 -14.58 -10.08 15.31
N GLN A 563 -15.25 -9.78 16.42
CA GLN A 563 -15.30 -10.68 17.58
C GLN A 563 -16.13 -11.94 17.32
N ILE A 564 -17.24 -11.83 16.58
CA ILE A 564 -18.12 -12.97 16.30
C ILE A 564 -17.56 -13.83 15.15
N LEU A 565 -16.99 -13.20 14.15
CA LEU A 565 -16.63 -13.86 12.91
C LEU A 565 -15.18 -14.33 12.84
N GLY A 566 -14.24 -13.89 13.66
CA GLY A 566 -12.85 -14.35 13.72
C GLY A 566 -12.32 -15.11 12.49
N GLU A 567 -11.12 -15.56 12.48
CA GLU A 567 -10.55 -16.34 11.35
C GLU A 567 -11.33 -17.65 11.03
N SER A 568 -12.14 -18.12 11.96
CA SER A 568 -12.91 -19.38 11.83
C SER A 568 -14.17 -19.27 10.95
N ALA A 569 -14.61 -18.08 10.57
CA ALA A 569 -15.88 -17.91 9.82
C ALA A 569 -15.77 -18.31 8.35
N LYS A 570 -14.59 -18.31 7.76
CA LYS A 570 -14.37 -18.71 6.35
C LYS A 570 -14.73 -20.19 6.07
N THR A 571 -14.70 -21.03 7.06
CA THR A 571 -15.01 -22.48 6.90
C THR A 571 -16.49 -22.77 6.70
N TRP A 572 -17.39 -21.81 6.89
CA TRP A 572 -18.84 -22.02 6.88
C TRP A 572 -19.57 -21.50 5.65
N VAL A 573 -18.90 -20.75 4.77
CA VAL A 573 -19.52 -20.18 3.56
C VAL A 573 -19.38 -21.20 2.40
N PRO A 574 -20.48 -21.61 1.73
CA PRO A 574 -20.40 -22.53 0.59
C PRO A 574 -19.57 -21.90 -0.55
N GLN A 575 -18.51 -22.58 -0.97
CA GLN A 575 -17.57 -22.11 -2.01
C GLN A 575 -18.22 -21.76 -3.36
N GLY A 576 -19.38 -22.34 -3.68
CA GLY A 576 -20.11 -22.05 -4.93
C GLY A 576 -20.73 -20.66 -5.03
N LEU A 577 -21.03 -19.98 -3.90
CA LEU A 577 -21.53 -18.61 -3.90
C LEU A 577 -20.38 -17.59 -4.03
N VAL A 578 -19.19 -17.95 -3.60
CA VAL A 578 -17.99 -17.09 -3.58
C VAL A 578 -17.47 -16.84 -5.00
N GLN A 579 -17.45 -17.88 -5.85
CA GLN A 579 -16.90 -17.79 -7.21
C GLN A 579 -17.69 -16.87 -8.16
N SER A 580 -18.98 -16.64 -7.91
CA SER A 580 -19.82 -15.82 -8.79
C SER A 580 -19.63 -14.31 -8.61
N PHE A 581 -19.13 -13.86 -7.46
CA PHE A 581 -18.92 -12.45 -7.15
C PHE A 581 -17.47 -11.97 -7.37
N SER A 582 -16.49 -12.88 -7.31
CA SER A 582 -15.06 -12.55 -7.45
C SER A 582 -14.68 -12.13 -8.87
N SER A 583 -15.33 -12.67 -9.89
CA SER A 583 -14.98 -12.42 -11.30
C SER A 583 -15.29 -10.99 -11.77
N LEU A 584 -16.30 -10.32 -11.20
CA LEU A 584 -16.68 -8.93 -11.56
C LEU A 584 -15.73 -7.90 -10.93
N LYS A 585 -15.27 -8.14 -9.70
CA LYS A 585 -14.33 -7.23 -8.99
C LYS A 585 -12.91 -7.30 -9.54
N ASN A 586 -12.46 -8.48 -9.95
CA ASN A 586 -11.13 -8.68 -10.55
C ASN A 586 -10.96 -7.91 -11.87
N TRP A 587 -12.04 -7.75 -12.67
CA TRP A 587 -11.96 -6.99 -13.91
C TRP A 587 -11.69 -5.49 -13.68
N GLN A 588 -12.23 -4.89 -12.63
CA GLN A 588 -12.02 -3.48 -12.28
C GLN A 588 -10.59 -3.21 -11.76
N ASN A 589 -10.01 -4.14 -11.01
CA ASN A 589 -8.70 -3.94 -10.39
C ASN A 589 -7.52 -4.21 -11.33
N PHE A 590 -7.69 -5.04 -12.36
CA PHE A 590 -6.60 -5.44 -13.26
C PHE A 590 -6.66 -4.82 -14.66
N SER A 591 -7.74 -4.12 -15.01
CA SER A 591 -7.80 -3.44 -16.32
C SER A 591 -7.24 -2.01 -16.22
N PRO A 592 -6.46 -1.54 -17.22
CA PRO A 592 -6.01 -0.15 -17.27
C PRO A 592 -7.18 0.85 -17.23
N LEU A 593 -8.32 0.50 -17.82
CA LEU A 593 -9.56 1.26 -17.77
C LEU A 593 -10.14 1.33 -16.34
N GLY A 594 -10.08 0.23 -15.59
CA GLY A 594 -10.57 0.19 -14.20
C GLY A 594 -9.77 1.11 -13.29
N LYS A 595 -8.45 1.15 -13.43
CA LYS A 595 -7.58 2.09 -12.70
C LYS A 595 -7.89 3.54 -13.05
N THR A 596 -8.11 3.86 -14.31
CA THR A 596 -8.47 5.22 -14.75
C THR A 596 -9.83 5.65 -14.20
N LEU A 597 -10.81 4.75 -14.16
CA LEU A 597 -12.12 5.04 -13.57
C LEU A 597 -12.02 5.26 -12.06
N GLN A 598 -11.23 4.49 -11.33
CA GLN A 598 -10.99 4.71 -9.90
C GLN A 598 -10.34 6.06 -9.61
N ILE A 599 -9.41 6.50 -10.47
CA ILE A 599 -8.80 7.83 -10.36
C ILE A 599 -9.86 8.91 -10.52
N LEU A 600 -10.73 8.81 -11.53
CA LEU A 600 -11.81 9.78 -11.75
C LEU A 600 -12.82 9.78 -10.60
N GLU A 601 -13.16 8.62 -10.03
CA GLU A 601 -14.03 8.51 -8.85
C GLU A 601 -13.40 9.13 -7.59
N SER A 602 -12.07 9.12 -7.48
CA SER A 602 -11.34 9.73 -6.35
C SER A 602 -11.18 11.26 -6.47
N MET A 603 -11.57 11.86 -7.60
CA MET A 603 -11.45 13.31 -7.84
C MET A 603 -12.59 14.08 -7.15
N ASN A 604 -12.51 14.24 -5.82
CA ASN A 604 -13.54 14.88 -5.00
C ASN A 604 -13.08 16.18 -4.30
N ASP A 605 -12.03 16.84 -4.82
CA ASP A 605 -11.55 18.09 -4.24
C ASP A 605 -12.63 19.18 -4.30
N PRO A 606 -12.95 19.89 -3.20
CA PRO A 606 -13.98 20.94 -3.18
C PRO A 606 -13.72 22.10 -4.14
N GLN A 607 -12.46 22.36 -4.50
CA GLN A 607 -12.06 23.39 -5.46
C GLN A 607 -11.72 22.80 -6.84
N SER A 608 -11.88 21.48 -7.03
CA SER A 608 -11.49 20.74 -8.23
C SER A 608 -10.02 20.93 -8.60
N VAL A 609 -9.13 21.12 -7.61
CA VAL A 609 -7.68 21.28 -7.79
C VAL A 609 -6.94 20.11 -7.15
N TYR A 610 -6.09 19.48 -7.93
CA TYR A 610 -5.44 18.25 -7.55
C TYR A 610 -3.92 18.42 -7.55
N ALA A 611 -3.33 18.06 -6.43
CA ALA A 611 -1.92 17.84 -6.25
C ALA A 611 -1.68 16.32 -6.27
N THR A 612 -1.76 15.71 -7.45
CA THR A 612 -1.53 14.27 -7.61
C THR A 612 -0.52 13.97 -8.69
N CYS A 613 0.24 12.92 -8.51
CA CYS A 613 1.10 12.29 -9.49
C CYS A 613 0.46 10.95 -9.88
N LEU A 614 -0.32 10.94 -10.96
CA LEU A 614 -1.04 9.75 -11.41
C LEU A 614 -0.09 8.62 -11.84
N ASP A 615 1.10 8.99 -12.24
CA ASP A 615 2.12 8.09 -12.76
C ASP A 615 3.24 7.76 -11.74
N CYS A 616 3.18 8.29 -10.51
CA CYS A 616 4.12 7.94 -9.45
C CYS A 616 3.75 6.58 -8.86
N VAL A 617 3.94 5.53 -9.64
CA VAL A 617 3.88 4.15 -9.16
C VAL A 617 5.32 3.68 -9.02
N ALA A 618 5.70 3.20 -7.84
CA ALA A 618 7.00 2.59 -7.66
C ALA A 618 7.07 1.32 -8.53
N PRO A 619 8.09 1.19 -9.36
CA PRO A 619 8.26 0.03 -10.23
C PRO A 619 8.50 -1.23 -9.44
#